data_330180ad625a7f2512c556c8411986a8
#
_entry.id   330180ad625a7f2512c556c8411986a8
#
_cell.length_a   1.000
_cell.length_b   1.000
_cell.length_c   1.000
_cell.angle_alpha   90.00
_cell.angle_beta   90.00
_cell.angle_gamma   90.00
#
_symmetry.space_group_name_H-M   'P 1'
#
loop_
_entity.id
_entity.type
_entity.pdbx_description
1 polymer ?
#
loop_
_entity_poly.entity_id
_entity_poly.type
_entity_poly.pdbx_seq_one_letter_code
_entity_poly.pdbx_strand_id
1 'polypeptide(L)'
;MGNIIEVMKSIPDYIGSNGRSESEIVAVEKSLGTTFAPDYRLYLKEIGLACFDGHELTGITNDARLSVVTVTEQERGVNLNVPSSWYVVEQMNFDGVVIWQAPSGEIYSTRQHSFGHKIGNTLAEYCSDL
;
A
#
# COMPACT_ATOMS: atom_id res chain seq x y z
N MET A 1 -7.05 -5.45 -18.88
CA MET A 1 -6.76 -5.64 -17.45
C MET A 1 -7.91 -5.07 -16.62
N GLY A 2 -8.37 -5.79 -15.62
CA GLY A 2 -9.40 -5.31 -14.72
C GLY A 2 -8.90 -4.22 -13.77
N ASN A 3 -9.79 -3.64 -12.98
CA ASN A 3 -9.42 -2.70 -11.93
C ASN A 3 -8.71 -3.46 -10.80
N ILE A 4 -8.21 -2.71 -9.79
CA ILE A 4 -7.46 -3.30 -8.68
C ILE A 4 -8.26 -4.38 -7.95
N ILE A 5 -9.56 -4.22 -7.81
CA ILE A 5 -10.42 -5.19 -7.12
C ILE A 5 -10.45 -6.52 -7.87
N GLU A 6 -10.67 -6.47 -9.18
CA GLU A 6 -10.69 -7.66 -10.02
C GLU A 6 -9.33 -8.37 -10.03
N VAL A 7 -8.26 -7.60 -10.11
CA VAL A 7 -6.89 -8.12 -10.08
C VAL A 7 -6.62 -8.86 -8.77
N MET A 8 -6.90 -8.23 -7.63
CA MET A 8 -6.67 -8.85 -6.32
C MET A 8 -7.44 -10.13 -6.13
N LYS A 9 -8.73 -10.12 -6.48
CA LYS A 9 -9.60 -11.28 -6.28
C LYS A 9 -9.22 -12.46 -7.16
N SER A 10 -8.47 -12.22 -8.23
CA SER A 10 -8.00 -13.28 -9.14
C SER A 10 -6.71 -13.96 -8.66
N ILE A 11 -6.04 -13.40 -7.66
CA ILE A 11 -4.77 -13.95 -7.17
C ILE A 11 -5.04 -15.14 -6.23
N PRO A 12 -4.25 -16.23 -6.35
CA PRO A 12 -4.42 -17.38 -5.47
C PRO A 12 -4.35 -17.01 -3.99
N ASP A 13 -5.16 -17.69 -3.19
CA ASP A 13 -5.22 -17.52 -1.73
C ASP A 13 -5.66 -16.13 -1.30
N TYR A 14 -6.40 -15.40 -2.15
CA TYR A 14 -6.94 -14.10 -1.80
C TYR A 14 -7.87 -14.18 -0.60
N ILE A 15 -7.60 -13.35 0.41
CA ILE A 15 -8.47 -13.12 1.57
C ILE A 15 -8.59 -11.61 1.75
N GLY A 16 -9.81 -11.09 1.70
CA GLY A 16 -10.10 -9.68 1.89
C GLY A 16 -11.00 -9.45 3.09
N SER A 17 -10.99 -8.21 3.57
CA SER A 17 -11.86 -7.76 4.66
C SER A 17 -13.06 -7.01 4.09
N ASN A 18 -13.72 -6.21 4.93
CA ASN A 18 -14.82 -5.32 4.53
C ASN A 18 -14.27 -3.94 4.19
N GLY A 19 -14.91 -3.27 3.24
CA GLY A 19 -14.51 -1.93 2.85
C GLY A 19 -14.60 -0.90 3.98
N ARG A 20 -13.93 0.20 3.78
CA ARG A 20 -13.90 1.31 4.74
C ARG A 20 -14.69 2.50 4.20
N SER A 21 -15.22 3.33 5.12
CA SER A 21 -16.01 4.50 4.73
C SER A 21 -15.10 5.60 4.15
N GLU A 22 -15.70 6.50 3.38
CA GLU A 22 -14.99 7.67 2.85
C GLU A 22 -14.38 8.51 3.98
N SER A 23 -15.11 8.69 5.09
CA SER A 23 -14.61 9.46 6.23
C SER A 23 -13.39 8.82 6.88
N GLU A 24 -13.35 7.48 6.97
CA GLU A 24 -12.18 6.77 7.48
C GLU A 24 -10.97 6.95 6.56
N ILE A 25 -11.18 6.86 5.25
CA ILE A 25 -10.11 7.04 4.26
C ILE A 25 -9.54 8.45 4.33
N VAL A 26 -10.41 9.47 4.37
CA VAL A 26 -9.98 10.87 4.47
C VAL A 26 -9.22 11.12 5.76
N ALA A 27 -9.67 10.54 6.88
CA ALA A 27 -8.98 10.70 8.16
C ALA A 27 -7.55 10.13 8.11
N VAL A 28 -7.38 9.00 7.46
CA VAL A 28 -6.06 8.35 7.31
C VAL A 28 -5.17 9.19 6.38
N GLU A 29 -5.71 9.71 5.28
CA GLU A 29 -4.96 10.61 4.39
C GLU A 29 -4.45 11.84 5.15
N LYS A 30 -5.31 12.45 5.96
CA LYS A 30 -4.93 13.61 6.78
C LYS A 30 -3.85 13.26 7.79
N SER A 31 -3.97 12.10 8.42
CA SER A 31 -2.99 11.63 9.40
C SER A 31 -1.60 11.48 8.77
N LEU A 32 -1.54 11.03 7.52
CA LEU A 32 -0.29 10.85 6.80
C LEU A 32 0.18 12.09 6.04
N GLY A 33 -0.68 13.10 5.91
CA GLY A 33 -0.35 14.31 5.15
C GLY A 33 -0.20 14.06 3.66
N THR A 34 -0.96 13.12 3.11
CA THR A 34 -0.90 12.79 1.69
C THR A 34 -2.29 12.44 1.15
N THR A 35 -2.37 12.23 -0.15
CA THR A 35 -3.58 11.75 -0.83
C THR A 35 -3.26 10.40 -1.44
N PHE A 36 -4.14 9.43 -1.23
CA PHE A 36 -3.96 8.10 -1.84
C PHE A 36 -4.27 8.13 -3.33
N ALA A 37 -3.52 7.34 -4.10
CA ALA A 37 -3.81 7.14 -5.51
C ALA A 37 -5.19 6.49 -5.67
N PRO A 38 -5.88 6.73 -6.82
CA PRO A 38 -7.24 6.22 -7.02
C PRO A 38 -7.40 4.72 -6.78
N ASP A 39 -6.44 3.90 -7.22
CA ASP A 39 -6.55 2.44 -7.05
C ASP A 39 -6.38 2.01 -5.59
N TYR A 40 -5.51 2.66 -4.82
CA TYR A 40 -5.38 2.36 -3.40
C TYR A 40 -6.64 2.80 -2.64
N ARG A 41 -7.20 3.96 -2.99
CA ARG A 41 -8.47 4.42 -2.41
C ARG A 41 -9.61 3.44 -2.70
N LEU A 42 -9.69 2.94 -3.92
CA LEU A 42 -10.73 1.97 -4.30
C LEU A 42 -10.55 0.67 -3.50
N TYR A 43 -9.31 0.20 -3.36
CA TYR A 43 -8.99 -0.95 -2.52
C TYR A 43 -9.46 -0.75 -1.07
N LEU A 44 -9.16 0.39 -0.47
CA LEU A 44 -9.61 0.68 0.91
C LEU A 44 -11.13 0.72 1.01
N LYS A 45 -11.79 1.32 0.02
CA LYS A 45 -13.24 1.48 0.00
C LYS A 45 -13.97 0.16 -0.13
N GLU A 46 -13.47 -0.74 -0.95
CA GLU A 46 -14.16 -2.00 -1.27
C GLU A 46 -13.69 -3.17 -0.42
N ILE A 47 -12.44 -3.19 -0.01
CA ILE A 47 -11.81 -4.34 0.65
C ILE A 47 -11.24 -3.99 2.03
N GLY A 48 -10.57 -2.86 2.13
CA GLY A 48 -10.01 -2.34 3.39
C GLY A 48 -8.71 -2.98 3.84
N LEU A 49 -8.56 -4.28 3.71
CA LEU A 49 -7.36 -5.04 4.08
C LEU A 49 -7.37 -6.35 3.32
N ALA A 50 -6.24 -6.74 2.74
CA ALA A 50 -6.15 -7.97 1.95
C ALA A 50 -4.79 -8.64 2.05
N CYS A 51 -4.80 -9.96 1.91
CA CYS A 51 -3.59 -10.76 1.68
C CYS A 51 -3.87 -11.75 0.55
N PHE A 52 -2.81 -12.18 -0.12
CA PHE A 52 -2.89 -13.14 -1.22
C PHE A 52 -1.48 -13.65 -1.54
N ASP A 53 -1.40 -14.94 -1.85
CA ASP A 53 -0.17 -15.59 -2.32
C ASP A 53 1.07 -15.23 -1.47
N GLY A 54 0.91 -15.22 -0.15
CA GLY A 54 2.00 -14.90 0.77
C GLY A 54 2.32 -13.42 0.93
N HIS A 55 1.56 -12.54 0.28
CA HIS A 55 1.70 -11.09 0.40
C HIS A 55 0.62 -10.51 1.30
N GLU A 56 1.00 -9.57 2.15
CA GLU A 56 0.06 -8.86 3.02
C GLU A 56 0.15 -7.36 2.73
N LEU A 57 -0.92 -6.79 2.18
CA LEU A 57 -0.96 -5.34 1.94
C LEU A 57 -1.32 -4.59 3.21
N THR A 58 -0.87 -3.34 3.30
CA THR A 58 -1.36 -2.43 4.33
C THR A 58 -2.80 -2.06 4.05
N GLY A 59 -3.47 -1.55 5.08
CA GLY A 59 -4.84 -1.07 4.94
C GLY A 59 -5.24 -0.27 6.17
N ILE A 60 -6.54 -0.10 6.36
CA ILE A 60 -7.08 0.56 7.54
C ILE A 60 -7.49 -0.54 8.53
N THR A 61 -6.73 -0.69 9.60
CA THR A 61 -6.91 -1.76 10.58
C THR A 61 -6.33 -1.34 11.92
N ASN A 62 -6.78 -2.01 12.99
CA ASN A 62 -6.22 -1.85 14.34
C ASN A 62 -4.94 -2.66 14.54
N ASP A 63 -4.60 -3.53 13.61
CA ASP A 63 -3.34 -4.27 13.64
C ASP A 63 -2.22 -3.34 13.20
N ALA A 64 -1.37 -2.93 14.15
CA ALA A 64 -0.28 -1.98 13.88
C ALA A 64 0.66 -2.47 12.78
N ARG A 65 0.84 -3.77 12.65
CA ARG A 65 1.73 -4.37 11.67
C ARG A 65 1.24 -4.13 10.23
N LEU A 66 -0.05 -3.96 10.04
CA LEU A 66 -0.67 -3.78 8.71
C LEU A 66 -1.38 -2.45 8.55
N SER A 67 -1.37 -1.59 9.58
CA SER A 67 -1.95 -0.25 9.48
C SER A 67 -1.10 0.64 8.58
N VAL A 68 -1.69 1.17 7.51
CA VAL A 68 -0.96 2.05 6.58
C VAL A 68 -0.40 3.28 7.31
N VAL A 69 -1.10 3.80 8.30
CA VAL A 69 -0.62 4.95 9.09
C VAL A 69 0.62 4.55 9.88
N THR A 70 0.52 3.51 10.69
CA THR A 70 1.62 3.08 11.57
C THR A 70 2.84 2.67 10.77
N VAL A 71 2.65 1.83 9.76
CA VAL A 71 3.75 1.31 8.93
C VAL A 71 4.43 2.45 8.16
N THR A 72 3.64 3.35 7.56
CA THR A 72 4.21 4.47 6.80
C THR A 72 5.02 5.39 7.70
N GLU A 73 4.53 5.72 8.89
CA GLU A 73 5.27 6.57 9.84
C GLU A 73 6.58 5.92 10.27
N GLN A 74 6.55 4.62 10.57
CA GLN A 74 7.77 3.88 10.94
C GLN A 74 8.78 3.85 9.80
N GLU A 75 8.34 3.56 8.60
CA GLU A 75 9.26 3.42 7.45
C GLU A 75 9.80 4.77 6.99
N ARG A 76 9.04 5.85 7.14
CA ARG A 76 9.55 7.22 6.87
C ARG A 76 10.71 7.55 7.80
N GLY A 77 10.68 7.05 9.03
CA GLY A 77 11.76 7.27 10.00
C GLY A 77 13.07 6.59 9.64
N VAL A 78 13.03 5.55 8.83
CA VAL A 78 14.23 4.77 8.43
C VAL A 78 14.62 5.06 6.98
N ASN A 79 13.67 5.39 6.11
CA ASN A 79 13.92 5.65 4.69
C ASN A 79 13.86 7.15 4.44
N LEU A 80 14.89 7.86 4.87
CA LEU A 80 14.90 9.33 4.89
C LEU A 80 14.95 9.97 3.50
N ASN A 81 15.23 9.20 2.46
CA ASN A 81 15.33 9.70 1.08
C ASN A 81 14.02 9.61 0.29
N VAL A 82 12.95 9.10 0.89
CA VAL A 82 11.67 9.01 0.19
C VAL A 82 10.89 10.32 0.33
N PRO A 83 10.13 10.69 -0.71
CA PRO A 83 9.22 11.84 -0.61
C PRO A 83 8.18 11.63 0.49
N SER A 84 7.83 12.71 1.20
CA SER A 84 6.86 12.65 2.30
C SER A 84 5.43 12.34 1.83
N SER A 85 5.16 12.40 0.53
CA SER A 85 3.86 12.07 -0.04
C SER A 85 3.66 10.57 -0.27
N TRP A 86 4.74 9.79 -0.25
CA TRP A 86 4.65 8.34 -0.45
C TRP A 86 4.12 7.64 0.80
N TYR A 87 3.38 6.57 0.58
CA TYR A 87 2.88 5.71 1.66
C TYR A 87 3.19 4.25 1.36
N VAL A 88 3.32 3.45 2.42
CA VAL A 88 3.70 2.04 2.28
C VAL A 88 2.49 1.21 1.91
N VAL A 89 2.61 0.40 0.85
CA VAL A 89 1.56 -0.55 0.46
C VAL A 89 1.88 -1.97 0.90
N GLU A 90 3.18 -2.31 1.03
CA GLU A 90 3.60 -3.62 1.53
C GLU A 90 4.98 -3.54 2.13
N GLN A 91 5.18 -4.24 3.27
CA GLN A 91 6.52 -4.51 3.80
C GLN A 91 6.88 -5.94 3.43
N MET A 92 7.99 -6.10 2.70
CA MET A 92 8.53 -7.43 2.43
C MET A 92 9.23 -7.94 3.68
N ASN A 93 9.18 -9.22 3.94
CA ASN A 93 9.76 -9.81 5.13
C ASN A 93 11.21 -10.25 4.92
N PHE A 94 11.94 -9.57 4.05
CA PHE A 94 13.35 -9.86 3.79
C PHE A 94 14.08 -8.57 3.37
N ASP A 95 15.35 -8.49 3.74
CA ASP A 95 16.30 -7.46 3.30
C ASP A 95 15.88 -6.00 3.51
N GLY A 96 14.90 -5.73 4.37
CA GLY A 96 14.42 -4.37 4.62
C GLY A 96 13.74 -3.74 3.41
N VAL A 97 13.24 -4.56 2.49
CA VAL A 97 12.55 -4.07 1.29
C VAL A 97 11.16 -3.57 1.65
N VAL A 98 10.83 -2.36 1.23
CA VAL A 98 9.54 -1.72 1.45
C VAL A 98 8.95 -1.30 0.10
N ILE A 99 7.67 -1.53 -0.09
CA ILE A 99 6.95 -1.16 -1.31
C ILE A 99 6.08 0.06 -1.00
N TRP A 100 6.27 1.12 -1.76
CA TRP A 100 5.60 2.41 -1.59
C TRP A 100 4.76 2.75 -2.80
N GLN A 101 3.77 3.60 -2.61
CA GLN A 101 3.05 4.20 -3.71
C GLN A 101 3.05 5.72 -3.58
N ALA A 102 3.20 6.40 -4.72
CA ALA A 102 3.04 7.85 -4.81
C ALA A 102 1.57 8.19 -5.07
N PRO A 103 1.11 9.40 -4.69
CA PRO A 103 -0.27 9.82 -4.98
C PRO A 103 -0.67 9.73 -6.45
N SER A 104 0.30 9.85 -7.37
CA SER A 104 0.07 9.71 -8.81
C SER A 104 -0.11 8.26 -9.26
N GLY A 105 0.18 7.28 -8.39
CA GLY A 105 -0.07 5.87 -8.66
C GLY A 105 1.15 4.98 -8.78
N GLU A 106 2.30 5.55 -9.10
CA GLU A 106 3.53 4.76 -9.34
C GLU A 106 3.95 4.01 -8.07
N ILE A 107 4.50 2.82 -8.28
CA ILE A 107 4.98 1.94 -7.22
C ILE A 107 6.50 1.96 -7.20
N TYR A 108 7.06 2.07 -6.01
CA TYR A 108 8.51 2.13 -5.78
C TYR A 108 8.91 1.11 -4.74
N SER A 109 10.14 0.60 -4.84
CA SER A 109 10.73 -0.20 -3.77
C SER A 109 11.93 0.53 -3.19
N THR A 110 12.14 0.37 -1.88
CA THR A 110 13.32 0.87 -1.20
C THR A 110 13.95 -0.23 -0.36
N ARG A 111 15.25 -0.09 -0.11
CA ARG A 111 15.93 -0.75 0.98
C ARG A 111 16.42 0.34 1.93
N GLN A 112 16.73 0.01 3.17
CA GLN A 112 17.20 1.00 4.14
C GLN A 112 18.34 1.84 3.55
N HIS A 113 18.22 3.16 3.69
CA HIS A 113 19.21 4.15 3.23
C HIS A 113 19.36 4.25 1.71
N SER A 114 18.51 3.61 0.92
CA SER A 114 18.53 3.72 -0.54
C SER A 114 17.50 4.74 -1.02
N PHE A 115 17.65 5.17 -2.27
CA PHE A 115 16.63 5.94 -2.97
C PHE A 115 15.57 5.00 -3.52
N GLY A 116 14.36 5.53 -3.75
CA GLY A 116 13.27 4.76 -4.33
C GLY A 116 13.57 4.30 -5.75
N HIS A 117 13.22 3.06 -6.04
CA HIS A 117 13.38 2.45 -7.36
C HIS A 117 11.99 2.11 -7.90
N LYS A 118 11.62 2.71 -9.04
CA LYS A 118 10.29 2.49 -9.62
C LYS A 118 10.15 1.07 -10.15
N ILE A 119 9.07 0.39 -9.75
CA ILE A 119 8.81 -0.99 -10.16
C ILE A 119 7.44 -1.18 -10.83
N GLY A 120 6.61 -0.16 -10.87
CA GLY A 120 5.31 -0.25 -11.54
C GLY A 120 4.63 1.10 -11.65
N ASN A 121 3.55 1.17 -12.43
CA ASN A 121 2.81 2.40 -12.68
C ASN A 121 1.53 2.49 -11.86
N THR A 122 0.99 1.36 -11.41
CA THR A 122 -0.25 1.30 -10.61
C THR A 122 -0.17 0.15 -9.63
N LEU A 123 -1.03 0.18 -8.61
CA LEU A 123 -1.14 -0.92 -7.67
C LEU A 123 -1.64 -2.20 -8.36
N ALA A 124 -2.56 -2.05 -9.32
CA ALA A 124 -3.05 -3.18 -10.09
C ALA A 124 -1.93 -3.88 -10.86
N GLU A 125 -1.06 -3.10 -11.50
CA GLU A 125 0.10 -3.62 -12.21
C GLU A 125 1.06 -4.36 -11.26
N TYR A 126 1.35 -3.76 -10.10
CA TYR A 126 2.18 -4.38 -9.08
C TYR A 126 1.61 -5.72 -8.64
N CYS A 127 0.33 -5.78 -8.32
CA CYS A 127 -0.31 -7.02 -7.89
C CYS A 127 -0.34 -8.08 -9.00
N SER A 128 -0.52 -7.67 -10.25
CA SER A 128 -0.53 -8.60 -11.40
C SER A 128 0.83 -9.26 -11.62
N ASP A 129 1.91 -8.60 -11.23
CA ASP A 129 3.27 -9.07 -11.44
C ASP A 129 3.82 -9.93 -10.30
N LEU A 130 3.01 -10.16 -9.28
CA LEU A 130 3.42 -10.98 -8.12
C LEU A 130 3.34 -12.48 -8.40
#